data_447534e93c33237d9b926c7dac564cb0
#
_entry.id   447534e93c33237d9b926c7dac564cb0
#
_cell.length_a   1.000
_cell.length_b   1.000
_cell.length_c   1.000
_cell.angle_alpha   90.00
_cell.angle_beta   90.00
_cell.angle_gamma   90.00
#
_symmetry.space_group_name_H-M   'P 1'
#
loop_
_entity.id
_entity.type
_entity.pdbx_description
1 polymer ?
#
loop_
_entity_poly.entity_id
_entity_poly.type
_entity_poly.pdbx_seq_one_letter_code
_entity_poly.pdbx_strand_id
1 'polypeptide(L)'
;RIVCMKKVGKVLLIIALILVLLLALAYGALQGLLGHGPFRFLNTMYLKSLPGNAEIYRPENVAPVENSPLSGMNLCFLGSSVTLGATSLETSFAEYIAVRNNCTYVKEAVSGTTLADNDKTSYIQRMLHNIDPNAQFDAFICQLSTNDASSAIPLGEISSSRNLEDFDTKTVLGALEYIIVYADTTWHCPVVFYTGTQYDSPAYGKMVEQLLKLQEKYEIGVIDLWNDAEMNQVSEEDYKLYMFDGIHPTQAGYLNWWTPKMEAYLYDYLGQ
;
A
#
# COMPACT_ATOMS: atom_id res chain seq x y z
N ARG A 1 -66.35 -1.30 0.47
CA ARG A 1 -65.26 -2.21 0.90
C ARG A 1 -64.09 -2.28 -0.10
N ILE A 2 -64.37 -2.52 -1.41
CA ILE A 2 -63.34 -2.68 -2.45
C ILE A 2 -62.49 -1.43 -2.64
N VAL A 3 -63.06 -0.22 -2.58
CA VAL A 3 -62.32 1.06 -2.70
C VAL A 3 -61.39 1.30 -1.50
N CYS A 4 -61.78 0.92 -0.31
CA CYS A 4 -60.98 1.01 0.91
C CYS A 4 -59.77 0.07 0.83
N MET A 5 -59.96 -1.18 0.41
CA MET A 5 -58.88 -2.16 0.21
C MET A 5 -57.84 -1.73 -0.82
N LYS A 6 -58.28 -1.11 -1.93
CA LYS A 6 -57.36 -0.54 -2.94
C LYS A 6 -56.54 0.61 -2.38
N LYS A 7 -57.10 1.47 -1.52
CA LYS A 7 -56.34 2.55 -0.85
C LYS A 7 -55.30 1.99 0.14
N VAL A 8 -55.70 1.02 0.96
CA VAL A 8 -54.79 0.36 1.90
C VAL A 8 -53.63 -0.33 1.14
N GLY A 9 -53.91 -1.05 0.06
CA GLY A 9 -52.87 -1.69 -0.76
C GLY A 9 -51.86 -0.69 -1.34
N LYS A 10 -52.35 0.51 -1.83
CA LYS A 10 -51.46 1.56 -2.29
C LYS A 10 -50.57 2.13 -1.18
N VAL A 11 -51.12 2.35 0.02
CA VAL A 11 -50.34 2.85 1.16
C VAL A 11 -49.27 1.84 1.57
N LEU A 12 -49.62 0.55 1.66
CA LEU A 12 -48.64 -0.49 1.95
C LEU A 12 -47.54 -0.62 0.91
N LEU A 13 -47.90 -0.44 -0.38
CA LEU A 13 -46.89 -0.43 -1.46
C LEU A 13 -45.95 0.78 -1.33
N ILE A 14 -46.47 1.95 -1.03
CA ILE A 14 -45.63 3.15 -0.82
C ILE A 14 -44.71 2.96 0.37
N ILE A 15 -45.20 2.42 1.49
CA ILE A 15 -44.39 2.12 2.67
C ILE A 15 -43.28 1.11 2.31
N ALA A 16 -43.62 0.06 1.58
CA ALA A 16 -42.63 -0.93 1.13
C ALA A 16 -41.55 -0.32 0.24
N LEU A 17 -41.92 0.53 -0.69
CA LEU A 17 -40.97 1.26 -1.56
C LEU A 17 -40.05 2.21 -0.76
N ILE A 18 -40.60 2.91 0.22
CA ILE A 18 -39.81 3.78 1.12
C ILE A 18 -38.82 2.93 1.93
N LEU A 19 -39.24 1.80 2.48
CA LEU A 19 -38.35 0.90 3.22
C LEU A 19 -37.22 0.36 2.33
N VAL A 20 -37.51 -0.07 1.12
CA VAL A 20 -36.49 -0.52 0.16
C VAL A 20 -35.51 0.61 -0.16
N LEU A 21 -35.99 1.83 -0.37
CA LEU A 21 -35.14 2.99 -0.62
C LEU A 21 -34.22 3.29 0.58
N LEU A 22 -34.77 3.26 1.80
CA LEU A 22 -33.99 3.49 3.02
C LEU A 22 -32.92 2.41 3.21
N LEU A 23 -33.24 1.15 2.95
CA LEU A 23 -32.27 0.05 3.00
C LEU A 23 -31.17 0.21 1.95
N ALA A 24 -31.53 0.63 0.72
CA ALA A 24 -30.56 0.89 -0.32
C ALA A 24 -29.62 2.07 0.03
N LEU A 25 -30.16 3.14 0.61
CA LEU A 25 -29.36 4.28 1.09
C LEU A 25 -28.44 3.89 2.26
N ALA A 26 -28.95 3.10 3.23
CA ALA A 26 -28.15 2.60 4.34
C ALA A 26 -27.02 1.69 3.86
N TYR A 27 -27.30 0.79 2.94
CA TYR A 27 -26.29 -0.05 2.30
C TYR A 27 -25.26 0.80 1.54
N GLY A 28 -25.72 1.77 0.74
CA GLY A 28 -24.82 2.69 0.06
C GLY A 28 -23.92 3.49 1.00
N ALA A 29 -24.47 3.99 2.12
CA ALA A 29 -23.71 4.69 3.14
C ALA A 29 -22.68 3.78 3.80
N LEU A 30 -23.02 2.51 4.11
CA LEU A 30 -22.07 1.53 4.63
C LEU A 30 -20.94 1.27 3.63
N GLN A 31 -21.23 1.07 2.36
CA GLN A 31 -20.21 0.95 1.31
C GLN A 31 -19.36 2.22 1.22
N GLY A 32 -19.98 3.39 1.38
CA GLY A 32 -19.29 4.67 1.40
C GLY A 32 -18.28 4.80 2.55
N LEU A 33 -18.60 4.32 3.73
CA LEU A 33 -17.67 4.26 4.88
C LEU A 33 -16.50 3.30 4.64
N LEU A 34 -16.70 2.29 3.80
CA LEU A 34 -15.64 1.37 3.37
C LEU A 34 -14.84 1.92 2.15
N GLY A 35 -15.09 3.15 1.73
CA GLY A 35 -14.40 3.78 0.61
C GLY A 35 -14.96 3.44 -0.78
N HIS A 36 -16.13 2.76 -0.85
CA HIS A 36 -16.72 2.30 -2.10
C HIS A 36 -17.99 3.06 -2.51
N GLY A 37 -18.25 3.09 -3.83
CA GLY A 37 -19.50 3.60 -4.39
C GLY A 37 -19.68 5.13 -4.28
N PRO A 38 -20.91 5.62 -4.49
CA PRO A 38 -21.20 7.05 -4.59
C PRO A 38 -21.05 7.82 -3.27
N PHE A 39 -21.09 7.14 -2.13
CA PHE A 39 -20.93 7.73 -0.81
C PHE A 39 -19.51 7.63 -0.24
N ARG A 40 -18.49 7.32 -1.07
CA ARG A 40 -17.08 7.23 -0.64
C ARG A 40 -16.55 8.48 0.09
N PHE A 41 -17.20 9.64 -0.12
CA PHE A 41 -16.87 10.86 0.61
C PHE A 41 -17.02 10.71 2.13
N LEU A 42 -17.89 9.79 2.61
CA LEU A 42 -18.05 9.50 4.04
C LEU A 42 -16.76 8.92 4.63
N ASN A 43 -16.10 8.02 3.90
CA ASN A 43 -14.78 7.51 4.30
C ASN A 43 -13.76 8.65 4.35
N THR A 44 -13.70 9.50 3.32
CA THR A 44 -12.80 10.65 3.30
C THR A 44 -13.06 11.61 4.47
N MET A 45 -14.33 11.87 4.82
CA MET A 45 -14.67 12.70 5.98
C MET A 45 -14.22 12.04 7.29
N TYR A 46 -14.43 10.74 7.43
CA TYR A 46 -13.97 9.97 8.59
C TYR A 46 -12.45 10.01 8.71
N LEU A 47 -11.72 9.70 7.63
CA LEU A 47 -10.25 9.75 7.63
C LEU A 47 -9.70 11.14 7.98
N LYS A 48 -10.32 12.21 7.49
CA LYS A 48 -9.97 13.59 7.84
C LYS A 48 -10.22 13.93 9.31
N SER A 49 -11.11 13.21 9.99
CA SER A 49 -11.39 13.43 11.42
C SER A 49 -10.39 12.75 12.35
N LEU A 50 -9.54 11.87 11.83
CA LEU A 50 -8.52 11.17 12.63
C LEU A 50 -7.41 12.14 13.06
N PRO A 51 -7.00 12.14 14.33
CA PRO A 51 -5.90 12.97 14.82
C PRO A 51 -4.61 12.79 14.01
N GLY A 52 -4.28 11.57 13.63
CA GLY A 52 -3.09 11.24 12.82
C GLY A 52 -3.16 11.72 11.37
N ASN A 53 -4.33 12.19 10.90
CA ASN A 53 -4.52 12.81 9.57
C ASN A 53 -4.80 14.31 9.66
N ALA A 54 -4.41 14.95 10.78
CA ALA A 54 -4.56 16.38 10.96
C ALA A 54 -3.73 17.17 9.94
N GLU A 55 -4.15 18.39 9.67
CA GLU A 55 -3.57 19.25 8.63
C GLU A 55 -2.06 19.47 8.79
N ILE A 56 -1.56 19.48 10.02
CA ILE A 56 -0.13 19.67 10.33
C ILE A 56 0.77 18.57 9.74
N TYR A 57 0.21 17.39 9.46
CA TYR A 57 0.94 16.26 8.90
C TYR A 57 0.90 16.19 7.37
N ARG A 58 0.20 17.11 6.69
CA ARG A 58 0.12 17.09 5.23
C ARG A 58 1.47 17.40 4.58
N PRO A 59 1.78 16.78 3.42
CA PRO A 59 3.04 16.98 2.72
C PRO A 59 3.38 18.45 2.45
N GLU A 60 2.39 19.29 2.15
CA GLU A 60 2.58 20.72 1.90
C GLU A 60 3.07 21.53 3.12
N ASN A 61 2.97 20.96 4.33
CA ASN A 61 3.42 21.57 5.58
C ASN A 61 4.76 21.00 6.06
N VAL A 62 5.37 20.11 5.27
CA VAL A 62 6.63 19.43 5.65
C VAL A 62 7.82 20.17 5.05
N ALA A 63 8.80 20.46 5.90
CA ALA A 63 10.03 21.14 5.47
C ALA A 63 10.94 20.18 4.66
N PRO A 64 11.57 20.66 3.58
CA PRO A 64 12.56 19.88 2.85
C PRO A 64 13.83 19.63 3.68
N VAL A 65 14.52 18.55 3.38
CA VAL A 65 15.84 18.21 3.92
C VAL A 65 16.90 18.95 3.08
N GLU A 66 17.71 19.75 3.73
CA GLU A 66 18.80 20.44 3.06
C GLU A 66 19.89 19.46 2.61
N ASN A 67 20.35 19.61 1.36
CA ASN A 67 21.42 18.78 0.77
C ASN A 67 21.11 17.26 0.83
N SER A 68 19.87 16.88 0.60
CA SER A 68 19.49 15.46 0.57
C SER A 68 20.28 14.68 -0.49
N PRO A 69 20.80 13.49 -0.16
CA PRO A 69 21.42 12.58 -1.15
C PRO A 69 20.46 12.14 -2.27
N LEU A 70 19.15 12.17 -2.02
CA LEU A 70 18.13 11.78 -3.01
C LEU A 70 17.68 12.95 -3.90
N SER A 71 18.19 14.16 -3.70
CA SER A 71 17.71 15.35 -4.42
C SER A 71 17.88 15.20 -5.93
N GLY A 72 16.78 15.39 -6.65
CA GLY A 72 16.71 15.27 -8.11
C GLY A 72 16.48 13.85 -8.63
N MET A 73 16.46 12.83 -7.78
CA MET A 73 16.17 11.46 -8.17
C MET A 73 14.71 11.30 -8.62
N ASN A 74 14.48 10.31 -9.49
CA ASN A 74 13.16 9.86 -9.92
C ASN A 74 12.91 8.44 -9.40
N LEU A 75 11.97 8.27 -8.48
CA LEU A 75 11.71 7.02 -7.78
C LEU A 75 10.44 6.36 -8.31
N CYS A 76 10.41 5.04 -8.40
CA CYS A 76 9.21 4.28 -8.73
C CYS A 76 8.75 3.47 -7.52
N PHE A 77 7.49 3.63 -7.12
CA PHE A 77 6.88 2.89 -6.02
C PHE A 77 5.78 1.98 -6.53
N LEU A 78 5.89 0.68 -6.25
CA LEU A 78 4.87 -0.32 -6.57
C LEU A 78 4.33 -0.94 -5.27
N GLY A 79 3.01 -1.00 -5.12
CA GLY A 79 2.45 -1.60 -3.92
C GLY A 79 0.93 -1.69 -3.85
N SER A 80 0.42 -1.88 -2.64
CA SER A 80 -1.01 -1.93 -2.35
C SER A 80 -1.47 -0.79 -1.46
N SER A 81 -2.36 -1.05 -0.51
CA SER A 81 -2.96 -0.04 0.36
C SER A 81 -1.97 0.77 1.18
N VAL A 82 -0.87 0.14 1.62
CA VAL A 82 0.18 0.81 2.40
C VAL A 82 0.98 1.77 1.52
N THR A 83 1.38 1.37 0.31
CA THR A 83 2.03 2.26 -0.65
C THR A 83 1.08 3.38 -1.11
N LEU A 84 -0.21 3.08 -1.29
CA LEU A 84 -1.22 4.08 -1.65
C LEU A 84 -1.41 5.14 -0.56
N GLY A 85 -1.33 4.75 0.71
CA GLY A 85 -1.76 5.57 1.84
C GLY A 85 -3.27 5.55 2.02
N ALA A 86 -3.89 4.35 1.93
CA ALA A 86 -5.35 4.19 1.89
C ALA A 86 -6.08 4.78 3.11
N THR A 87 -5.46 4.80 4.28
CA THR A 87 -6.01 5.34 5.53
C THR A 87 -5.47 6.72 5.90
N SER A 88 -4.62 7.28 5.05
CA SER A 88 -3.94 8.57 5.23
C SER A 88 -4.21 9.54 4.07
N LEU A 89 -5.43 9.48 3.51
CA LEU A 89 -5.90 10.36 2.43
C LEU A 89 -5.06 10.24 1.16
N GLU A 90 -4.67 9.01 0.81
CA GLU A 90 -3.81 8.65 -0.34
C GLU A 90 -2.40 9.28 -0.27
N THR A 91 -1.96 9.61 0.94
CA THR A 91 -0.62 10.11 1.24
C THR A 91 0.17 9.04 1.99
N SER A 92 1.31 8.62 1.47
CA SER A 92 2.18 7.63 2.09
C SER A 92 3.61 8.18 2.26
N PHE A 93 4.54 7.34 2.68
CA PHE A 93 5.96 7.69 2.71
C PHE A 93 6.48 8.17 1.33
N ALA A 94 5.87 7.75 0.21
CA ALA A 94 6.30 8.15 -1.13
C ALA A 94 6.18 9.67 -1.33
N GLU A 95 5.05 10.27 -0.93
CA GLU A 95 4.84 11.71 -0.98
C GLU A 95 5.80 12.44 -0.04
N TYR A 96 6.00 11.92 1.18
CA TYR A 96 6.92 12.55 2.13
C TYR A 96 8.37 12.49 1.69
N ILE A 97 8.84 11.33 1.19
CA ILE A 97 10.19 11.23 0.61
C ILE A 97 10.35 12.22 -0.53
N ALA A 98 9.37 12.33 -1.43
CA ALA A 98 9.44 13.24 -2.57
C ALA A 98 9.54 14.70 -2.14
N VAL A 99 8.66 15.17 -1.25
CA VAL A 99 8.64 16.57 -0.78
C VAL A 99 9.89 16.90 0.04
N ARG A 100 10.26 15.99 0.97
CA ARG A 100 11.42 16.23 1.86
C ARG A 100 12.73 16.24 1.11
N ASN A 101 12.86 15.45 0.06
CA ASN A 101 14.12 15.23 -0.64
C ASN A 101 14.19 15.89 -2.04
N ASN A 102 13.15 16.63 -2.44
CA ASN A 102 13.06 17.21 -3.77
C ASN A 102 13.23 16.15 -4.88
N CYS A 103 12.57 15.00 -4.73
CA CYS A 103 12.50 13.91 -5.70
C CYS A 103 11.26 14.02 -6.58
N THR A 104 11.34 13.44 -7.78
CA THR A 104 10.14 13.06 -8.56
C THR A 104 9.80 11.60 -8.31
N TYR A 105 8.56 11.20 -8.58
CA TYR A 105 8.17 9.81 -8.39
C TYR A 105 7.01 9.37 -9.28
N VAL A 106 6.96 8.07 -9.55
CA VAL A 106 5.79 7.34 -10.02
C VAL A 106 5.29 6.45 -8.89
N LYS A 107 4.00 6.51 -8.55
CA LYS A 107 3.38 5.65 -7.54
C LYS A 107 2.27 4.81 -8.17
N GLU A 108 2.55 3.52 -8.40
CA GLU A 108 1.57 2.54 -8.87
C GLU A 108 1.12 1.68 -7.68
N ALA A 109 0.00 2.06 -7.08
CA ALA A 109 -0.49 1.43 -5.86
C ALA A 109 -2.02 1.30 -5.85
N VAL A 110 -2.52 0.08 -5.57
CA VAL A 110 -3.95 -0.23 -5.51
C VAL A 110 -4.26 -1.08 -4.29
N SER A 111 -5.19 -0.63 -3.45
CA SER A 111 -5.59 -1.34 -2.22
C SER A 111 -6.11 -2.75 -2.51
N GLY A 112 -5.76 -3.71 -1.64
CA GLY A 112 -6.27 -5.08 -1.69
C GLY A 112 -5.58 -5.97 -2.72
N THR A 113 -4.56 -5.48 -3.44
CA THR A 113 -3.87 -6.24 -4.49
C THR A 113 -2.68 -7.03 -3.97
N THR A 114 -2.33 -8.11 -4.67
CA THR A 114 -1.30 -9.09 -4.31
C THR A 114 -0.06 -8.98 -5.20
N LEU A 115 1.08 -9.43 -4.69
CA LEU A 115 2.28 -9.72 -5.47
C LEU A 115 1.97 -10.80 -6.51
N ALA A 116 1.42 -11.93 -6.01
CA ALA A 116 1.08 -13.07 -6.84
C ALA A 116 0.09 -12.69 -7.95
N ASP A 117 0.39 -13.14 -9.17
CA ASP A 117 -0.34 -12.79 -10.39
C ASP A 117 -1.64 -13.59 -10.54
N ASN A 118 -2.59 -13.39 -9.62
CA ASN A 118 -3.87 -14.10 -9.57
C ASN A 118 -5.02 -13.36 -10.23
N ASP A 119 -4.87 -12.06 -10.48
CA ASP A 119 -5.87 -11.23 -11.14
C ASP A 119 -5.24 -10.06 -11.92
N LYS A 120 -6.09 -9.28 -12.60
CA LYS A 120 -5.68 -8.17 -13.48
C LYS A 120 -5.10 -6.97 -12.71
N THR A 121 -5.22 -6.94 -11.40
CA THR A 121 -4.76 -5.84 -10.53
C THR A 121 -3.55 -6.24 -9.70
N SER A 122 -2.98 -7.43 -9.91
CA SER A 122 -1.76 -7.87 -9.25
C SER A 122 -0.61 -6.88 -9.49
N TYR A 123 0.40 -6.91 -8.63
CA TYR A 123 1.58 -6.06 -8.81
C TYR A 123 2.24 -6.31 -10.16
N ILE A 124 2.37 -7.57 -10.58
CA ILE A 124 2.96 -7.93 -11.88
C ILE A 124 2.17 -7.29 -13.02
N GLN A 125 0.83 -7.44 -13.04
CA GLN A 125 0.00 -6.89 -14.12
C GLN A 125 0.10 -5.36 -14.19
N ARG A 126 0.09 -4.68 -13.05
CA ARG A 126 0.21 -3.23 -13.00
C ARG A 126 1.61 -2.75 -13.36
N MET A 127 2.64 -3.47 -12.94
CA MET A 127 4.02 -3.20 -13.34
C MET A 127 4.19 -3.27 -14.87
N LEU A 128 3.64 -4.31 -15.49
CA LEU A 128 3.77 -4.55 -16.95
C LEU A 128 2.95 -3.57 -17.80
N HIS A 129 1.81 -3.08 -17.28
CA HIS A 129 0.85 -2.33 -18.11
C HIS A 129 0.73 -0.86 -17.75
N ASN A 130 1.07 -0.46 -16.54
CA ASN A 130 0.85 0.90 -16.06
C ASN A 130 2.14 1.70 -15.85
N ILE A 131 3.31 1.02 -15.74
CA ILE A 131 4.60 1.68 -15.61
C ILE A 131 5.28 1.66 -16.99
N ASP A 132 5.70 2.84 -17.48
CA ASP A 132 6.38 2.97 -18.78
C ASP A 132 7.72 2.20 -18.74
N PRO A 133 7.90 1.17 -19.59
CA PRO A 133 9.16 0.42 -19.64
C PRO A 133 10.36 1.26 -20.12
N ASN A 134 10.13 2.42 -20.73
CA ASN A 134 11.18 3.33 -21.17
C ASN A 134 11.47 4.46 -20.15
N ALA A 135 10.76 4.47 -19.02
CA ALA A 135 11.04 5.46 -17.98
C ALA A 135 12.44 5.27 -17.41
N GLN A 136 13.03 6.36 -16.94
CA GLN A 136 14.32 6.34 -16.25
C GLN A 136 14.04 6.52 -14.75
N PHE A 137 14.39 5.51 -13.96
CA PHE A 137 14.27 5.55 -12.51
C PHE A 137 15.66 5.42 -11.87
N ASP A 138 15.86 6.12 -10.76
CA ASP A 138 17.06 5.97 -9.93
C ASP A 138 16.91 4.84 -8.90
N ALA A 139 15.67 4.45 -8.59
CA ALA A 139 15.36 3.24 -7.83
C ALA A 139 13.91 2.78 -8.06
N PHE A 140 13.71 1.46 -8.03
CA PHE A 140 12.39 0.81 -8.02
C PHE A 140 12.13 0.23 -6.63
N ILE A 141 11.08 0.73 -5.95
CA ILE A 141 10.77 0.41 -4.56
C ILE A 141 9.43 -0.32 -4.50
N CYS A 142 9.45 -1.55 -4.01
CA CYS A 142 8.28 -2.44 -4.02
C CYS A 142 7.86 -2.87 -2.61
N GLN A 143 6.56 -2.88 -2.37
CA GLN A 143 5.99 -3.37 -1.12
C GLN A 143 6.02 -4.90 -1.05
N LEU A 144 6.50 -5.48 0.06
CA LEU A 144 6.14 -6.86 0.40
C LEU A 144 4.65 -6.85 0.81
N SER A 145 3.81 -7.47 0.02
CA SER A 145 2.36 -7.32 0.16
C SER A 145 1.81 -8.05 1.39
N THR A 146 1.05 -7.35 2.22
CA THR A 146 0.29 -7.93 3.33
C THR A 146 -0.93 -8.74 2.86
N ASN A 147 -1.43 -8.44 1.65
CA ASN A 147 -2.61 -9.13 1.09
C ASN A 147 -2.30 -10.57 0.69
N ASP A 148 -1.10 -10.88 0.27
CA ASP A 148 -0.69 -12.26 -0.03
C ASP A 148 -0.74 -13.13 1.23
N ALA A 149 -0.29 -12.60 2.37
CA ALA A 149 -0.39 -13.29 3.66
C ALA A 149 -1.84 -13.48 4.10
N SER A 150 -2.67 -12.43 4.02
CA SER A 150 -4.06 -12.47 4.48
C SER A 150 -4.97 -13.30 3.57
N SER A 151 -4.65 -13.39 2.28
CA SER A 151 -5.38 -14.22 1.30
C SER A 151 -4.86 -15.64 1.21
N ALA A 152 -3.93 -16.03 2.09
CA ALA A 152 -3.31 -17.36 2.12
C ALA A 152 -2.74 -17.80 0.74
N ILE A 153 -2.13 -16.85 0.01
CA ILE A 153 -1.44 -17.17 -1.24
C ILE A 153 -0.29 -18.14 -0.96
N PRO A 154 -0.12 -19.20 -1.75
CA PRO A 154 0.99 -20.14 -1.56
C PRO A 154 2.34 -19.41 -1.57
N LEU A 155 3.19 -19.72 -0.58
CA LEU A 155 4.50 -19.09 -0.49
C LEU A 155 5.38 -19.43 -1.70
N GLY A 156 5.33 -20.67 -2.17
CA GLY A 156 6.21 -21.17 -3.23
C GLY A 156 7.62 -21.47 -2.74
N GLU A 157 8.53 -21.63 -3.68
CA GLU A 157 9.95 -21.91 -3.43
C GLU A 157 10.81 -20.92 -4.22
N ILE A 158 12.00 -20.58 -3.69
CA ILE A 158 12.98 -19.78 -4.41
C ILE A 158 13.52 -20.62 -5.58
N SER A 159 13.38 -20.12 -6.80
CA SER A 159 13.88 -20.79 -8.00
C SER A 159 15.40 -20.89 -8.02
N SER A 160 15.94 -21.92 -8.68
CA SER A 160 17.37 -21.96 -9.02
C SER A 160 17.71 -21.13 -10.26
N SER A 161 16.71 -20.74 -11.04
CA SER A 161 16.83 -19.93 -12.26
C SER A 161 16.82 -18.43 -11.97
N ARG A 162 17.19 -17.65 -12.99
CA ARG A 162 16.99 -16.19 -13.08
C ARG A 162 16.20 -15.78 -14.34
N ASN A 163 15.59 -16.74 -15.03
CA ASN A 163 14.79 -16.43 -16.22
C ASN A 163 13.33 -16.18 -15.84
N LEU A 164 12.72 -15.15 -16.42
CA LEU A 164 11.34 -14.75 -16.12
C LEU A 164 10.32 -15.88 -16.34
N GLU A 165 10.51 -16.70 -17.38
CA GLU A 165 9.63 -17.82 -17.74
C GLU A 165 9.65 -19.00 -16.77
N ASP A 166 10.67 -19.07 -15.92
CA ASP A 166 10.83 -20.17 -14.96
C ASP A 166 10.18 -19.89 -13.60
N PHE A 167 9.64 -18.68 -13.38
CA PHE A 167 9.03 -18.30 -12.11
C PHE A 167 7.55 -18.63 -12.06
N ASP A 168 7.11 -19.34 -11.01
CA ASP A 168 5.70 -19.54 -10.71
C ASP A 168 5.08 -18.28 -10.11
N THR A 169 4.68 -17.35 -10.96
CA THR A 169 4.10 -16.07 -10.55
C THR A 169 2.78 -16.18 -9.77
N LYS A 170 2.20 -17.38 -9.65
CA LYS A 170 1.02 -17.63 -8.82
C LYS A 170 1.35 -17.83 -7.34
N THR A 171 2.62 -17.89 -7.01
CA THR A 171 3.16 -17.97 -5.64
C THR A 171 3.83 -16.65 -5.26
N VAL A 172 3.97 -16.41 -3.94
CA VAL A 172 4.63 -15.21 -3.42
C VAL A 172 6.07 -15.10 -3.91
N LEU A 173 6.85 -16.18 -3.77
CA LEU A 173 8.28 -16.16 -4.09
C LEU A 173 8.51 -16.06 -5.60
N GLY A 174 7.74 -16.79 -6.41
CA GLY A 174 7.84 -16.66 -7.85
C GLY A 174 7.46 -15.26 -8.35
N ALA A 175 6.46 -14.62 -7.74
CA ALA A 175 6.10 -13.24 -8.05
C ALA A 175 7.18 -12.23 -7.63
N LEU A 176 7.79 -12.42 -6.45
CA LEU A 176 8.91 -11.58 -6.01
C LEU A 176 10.09 -11.68 -6.96
N GLU A 177 10.50 -12.90 -7.33
CA GLU A 177 11.61 -13.13 -8.25
C GLU A 177 11.31 -12.54 -9.64
N TYR A 178 10.08 -12.69 -10.13
CA TYR A 178 9.65 -12.09 -11.40
C TYR A 178 9.77 -10.56 -11.36
N ILE A 179 9.26 -9.92 -10.31
CA ILE A 179 9.32 -8.46 -10.16
C ILE A 179 10.76 -7.99 -10.08
N ILE A 180 11.61 -8.66 -9.30
CA ILE A 180 13.04 -8.32 -9.15
C ILE A 180 13.73 -8.35 -10.51
N VAL A 181 13.63 -9.47 -11.23
CA VAL A 181 14.35 -9.65 -12.50
C VAL A 181 13.78 -8.73 -13.58
N TYR A 182 12.46 -8.54 -13.63
CA TYR A 182 11.85 -7.64 -14.60
C TYR A 182 12.28 -6.18 -14.36
N ALA A 183 12.23 -5.72 -13.11
CA ALA A 183 12.60 -4.33 -12.79
C ALA A 183 14.08 -4.06 -13.07
N ASP A 184 14.96 -4.95 -12.65
CA ASP A 184 16.42 -4.85 -12.91
C ASP A 184 16.73 -4.83 -14.42
N THR A 185 16.15 -5.74 -15.19
CA THR A 185 16.43 -5.85 -16.63
C THR A 185 15.75 -4.80 -17.49
N THR A 186 14.64 -4.22 -17.03
CA THR A 186 13.87 -3.21 -17.77
C THR A 186 14.36 -1.79 -17.49
N TRP A 187 14.52 -1.44 -16.22
CA TRP A 187 14.88 -0.05 -15.82
C TRP A 187 16.34 0.12 -15.43
N HIS A 188 17.09 -0.98 -15.27
CA HIS A 188 18.52 -0.97 -14.92
C HIS A 188 18.84 -0.08 -13.72
N CYS A 189 17.98 -0.10 -12.72
CA CYS A 189 18.10 0.66 -11.49
C CYS A 189 18.08 -0.27 -10.26
N PRO A 190 18.59 0.19 -9.11
CA PRO A 190 18.48 -0.54 -7.86
C PRO A 190 17.04 -0.93 -7.53
N VAL A 191 16.83 -2.20 -7.16
CA VAL A 191 15.55 -2.73 -6.71
C VAL A 191 15.56 -2.82 -5.20
N VAL A 192 14.58 -2.21 -4.56
CA VAL A 192 14.43 -2.17 -3.10
C VAL A 192 13.05 -2.70 -2.73
N PHE A 193 12.99 -3.63 -1.78
CA PHE A 193 11.72 -4.00 -1.14
C PHE A 193 11.60 -3.36 0.23
N TYR A 194 10.37 -3.15 0.69
CA TYR A 194 10.13 -2.78 2.07
C TYR A 194 9.08 -3.66 2.72
N THR A 195 9.26 -3.92 4.02
CA THR A 195 8.30 -4.65 4.86
C THR A 195 7.42 -3.68 5.66
N GLY A 196 6.28 -4.16 6.16
CA GLY A 196 5.53 -3.46 7.21
C GLY A 196 6.20 -3.59 8.57
N THR A 197 5.79 -2.77 9.54
CA THR A 197 6.09 -2.98 10.95
C THR A 197 5.38 -4.24 11.48
N GLN A 198 5.76 -4.75 12.63
CA GLN A 198 5.19 -5.99 13.17
C GLN A 198 3.69 -5.88 13.44
N TYR A 199 2.97 -6.92 13.03
CA TYR A 199 1.57 -7.18 13.37
C TYR A 199 1.36 -8.70 13.49
N ASP A 200 0.23 -9.11 14.05
CA ASP A 200 -0.04 -10.55 14.26
C ASP A 200 -0.31 -11.28 12.94
N SER A 201 0.76 -11.72 12.28
CA SER A 201 0.71 -12.52 11.06
C SER A 201 1.95 -13.41 10.90
N PRO A 202 1.89 -14.66 11.37
CA PRO A 202 2.98 -15.63 11.15
C PRO A 202 3.25 -15.89 9.65
N ALA A 203 2.22 -15.79 8.80
CA ALA A 203 2.39 -15.94 7.35
C ALA A 203 3.24 -14.80 6.76
N TYR A 204 2.99 -13.56 7.17
CA TYR A 204 3.78 -12.42 6.73
C TYR A 204 5.23 -12.50 7.22
N GLY A 205 5.44 -12.89 8.49
CA GLY A 205 6.78 -13.12 9.02
C GLY A 205 7.59 -14.13 8.21
N LYS A 206 6.95 -15.22 7.73
CA LYS A 206 7.61 -16.19 6.83
C LYS A 206 7.94 -15.57 5.48
N MET A 207 7.10 -14.69 4.95
CA MET A 207 7.41 -13.97 3.71
C MET A 207 8.62 -13.05 3.89
N VAL A 208 8.73 -12.36 5.03
CA VAL A 208 9.90 -11.52 5.35
C VAL A 208 11.19 -12.38 5.41
N GLU A 209 11.16 -13.51 6.10
CA GLU A 209 12.32 -14.43 6.16
C GLU A 209 12.79 -14.87 4.76
N GLN A 210 11.86 -15.11 3.85
CA GLN A 210 12.20 -15.51 2.48
C GLN A 210 12.68 -14.33 1.64
N LEU A 211 12.11 -13.13 1.83
CA LEU A 211 12.60 -11.92 1.17
C LEU A 211 14.07 -11.64 1.49
N LEU A 212 14.50 -11.85 2.74
CA LEU A 212 15.90 -11.70 3.14
C LEU A 212 16.82 -12.70 2.43
N LYS A 213 16.35 -13.92 2.12
CA LYS A 213 17.11 -14.86 1.28
C LYS A 213 17.17 -14.42 -0.19
N LEU A 214 16.10 -13.81 -0.70
CA LEU A 214 16.12 -13.21 -2.05
C LEU A 214 17.07 -12.01 -2.11
N GLN A 215 17.20 -11.24 -1.02
CA GLN A 215 18.18 -10.18 -0.90
C GLN A 215 19.61 -10.71 -1.16
N GLU A 216 19.97 -11.82 -0.53
CA GLU A 216 21.28 -12.47 -0.74
C GLU A 216 21.45 -12.97 -2.19
N LYS A 217 20.38 -13.56 -2.77
CA LYS A 217 20.42 -14.12 -4.14
C LYS A 217 20.57 -13.06 -5.22
N TYR A 218 19.85 -11.93 -5.08
CA TYR A 218 19.72 -10.90 -6.12
C TYR A 218 20.46 -9.59 -5.82
N GLU A 219 21.07 -9.47 -4.63
CA GLU A 219 21.76 -8.26 -4.16
C GLU A 219 20.86 -7.02 -4.13
N ILE A 220 19.55 -7.23 -3.89
CA ILE A 220 18.55 -6.16 -3.78
C ILE A 220 18.60 -5.45 -2.43
N GLY A 221 18.08 -4.22 -2.37
CA GLY A 221 17.83 -3.53 -1.11
C GLY A 221 16.61 -4.10 -0.36
N VAL A 222 16.66 -4.14 0.97
CA VAL A 222 15.48 -4.45 1.80
C VAL A 222 15.40 -3.49 2.98
N ILE A 223 14.37 -2.66 3.00
CA ILE A 223 14.01 -1.82 4.14
C ILE A 223 13.18 -2.70 5.10
N ASP A 224 13.85 -3.33 6.04
CA ASP A 224 13.23 -4.31 6.95
C ASP A 224 12.67 -3.63 8.21
N LEU A 225 11.46 -3.07 8.09
CA LEU A 225 10.76 -2.49 9.24
C LEU A 225 10.19 -3.56 10.17
N TRP A 226 10.00 -4.80 9.67
CA TRP A 226 9.46 -5.91 10.45
C TRP A 226 10.40 -6.34 11.58
N ASN A 227 11.68 -6.49 11.28
CA ASN A 227 12.69 -6.93 12.25
C ASN A 227 13.37 -5.75 12.96
N ASP A 228 13.04 -4.51 12.65
CA ASP A 228 13.60 -3.35 13.31
C ASP A 228 13.04 -3.22 14.74
N ALA A 229 13.89 -3.53 15.73
CA ALA A 229 13.48 -3.53 17.12
C ALA A 229 13.10 -2.13 17.63
N GLU A 230 13.73 -1.07 17.14
CA GLU A 230 13.43 0.30 17.50
C GLU A 230 12.07 0.73 16.94
N MET A 231 11.81 0.44 15.67
CA MET A 231 10.52 0.69 15.03
C MET A 231 9.36 0.00 15.75
N ASN A 232 9.57 -1.19 16.29
CA ASN A 232 8.53 -1.99 16.91
C ASN A 232 8.39 -1.77 18.43
N GLN A 233 9.08 -0.75 19.01
CA GLN A 233 8.98 -0.34 20.40
C GLN A 233 8.28 1.03 20.58
N VAL A 234 7.44 1.41 19.64
CA VAL A 234 6.65 2.64 19.71
C VAL A 234 5.71 2.62 20.92
N SER A 235 5.52 3.77 21.59
CA SER A 235 4.59 3.90 22.72
C SER A 235 3.14 3.61 22.30
N GLU A 236 2.29 3.18 23.24
CA GLU A 236 0.87 2.96 22.95
C GLU A 236 0.15 4.26 22.51
N GLU A 237 0.57 5.41 23.02
CA GLU A 237 0.05 6.72 22.67
C GLU A 237 0.43 7.08 21.22
N ASP A 238 1.71 6.95 20.88
CA ASP A 238 2.19 7.19 19.51
C ASP A 238 1.59 6.20 18.53
N TYR A 239 1.48 4.91 18.91
CA TYR A 239 0.87 3.91 18.05
C TYR A 239 -0.58 4.25 17.68
N LYS A 240 -1.38 4.74 18.62
CA LYS A 240 -2.75 5.22 18.37
C LYS A 240 -2.82 6.43 17.44
N LEU A 241 -1.79 7.27 17.45
CA LEU A 241 -1.68 8.40 16.54
C LEU A 241 -1.20 7.95 15.15
N TYR A 242 -0.24 7.02 15.12
CA TYR A 242 0.47 6.61 13.92
C TYR A 242 -0.25 5.54 13.10
N MET A 243 -1.08 4.70 13.72
CA MET A 243 -1.74 3.58 13.05
C MET A 243 -3.26 3.73 13.05
N PHE A 244 -3.86 3.47 11.89
CA PHE A 244 -5.30 3.33 11.76
C PHE A 244 -5.76 1.95 12.24
N ASP A 245 -5.01 0.93 11.89
CA ASP A 245 -5.17 -0.47 12.29
C ASP A 245 -3.78 -1.13 12.44
N GLY A 246 -3.69 -2.45 12.51
CA GLY A 246 -2.41 -3.15 12.66
C GLY A 246 -1.47 -3.08 11.44
N ILE A 247 -1.93 -2.54 10.30
CA ILE A 247 -1.20 -2.58 9.02
C ILE A 247 -1.00 -1.18 8.42
N HIS A 248 -2.01 -0.30 8.54
CA HIS A 248 -2.10 0.94 7.78
C HIS A 248 -1.75 2.16 8.64
N PRO A 249 -0.65 2.86 8.33
CA PRO A 249 -0.32 4.12 9.01
C PRO A 249 -1.28 5.26 8.64
N THR A 250 -1.41 6.22 9.56
CA THR A 250 -1.94 7.56 9.31
C THR A 250 -0.87 8.44 8.67
N GLN A 251 -1.20 9.70 8.30
CA GLN A 251 -0.21 10.68 7.85
C GLN A 251 0.89 10.92 8.90
N ALA A 252 0.53 11.01 10.19
CA ALA A 252 1.50 11.14 11.29
C ALA A 252 2.43 9.92 11.35
N GLY A 253 1.91 8.72 11.18
CA GLY A 253 2.70 7.49 11.17
C GLY A 253 3.67 7.43 10.00
N TYR A 254 3.23 7.79 8.80
CA TYR A 254 4.15 7.89 7.67
C TYR A 254 5.20 8.97 7.88
N LEU A 255 4.81 10.19 8.25
CA LEU A 255 5.74 11.31 8.37
C LEU A 255 6.77 11.13 9.47
N ASN A 256 6.32 10.77 10.69
CA ASN A 256 7.15 10.83 11.88
C ASN A 256 7.84 9.51 12.22
N TRP A 257 7.36 8.40 11.68
CA TRP A 257 7.81 7.06 12.05
C TRP A 257 8.41 6.29 10.89
N TRP A 258 7.69 6.11 9.76
CA TRP A 258 8.17 5.32 8.63
C TRP A 258 9.16 6.07 7.75
N THR A 259 8.82 7.29 7.32
CA THR A 259 9.65 8.07 6.37
C THR A 259 11.07 8.28 6.85
N PRO A 260 11.35 8.70 8.10
CA PRO A 260 12.73 8.89 8.55
C PRO A 260 13.59 7.62 8.45
N LYS A 261 12.97 6.46 8.75
CA LYS A 261 13.66 5.17 8.68
C LYS A 261 13.93 4.75 7.23
N MET A 262 12.95 4.93 6.36
CA MET A 262 13.08 4.61 4.94
C MET A 262 14.09 5.54 4.27
N GLU A 263 14.07 6.83 4.58
CA GLU A 263 15.06 7.80 4.09
C GLU A 263 16.48 7.43 4.51
N ALA A 264 16.69 7.11 5.79
CA ALA A 264 18.01 6.72 6.28
C ALA A 264 18.58 5.53 5.49
N TYR A 265 17.74 4.51 5.24
CA TYR A 265 18.14 3.38 4.42
C TYR A 265 18.47 3.80 2.96
N LEU A 266 17.60 4.58 2.34
CA LEU A 266 17.78 5.01 0.95
C LEU A 266 19.00 5.92 0.79
N TYR A 267 19.33 6.77 1.78
CA TYR A 267 20.54 7.59 1.78
C TYR A 267 21.81 6.74 1.73
N ASP A 268 21.86 5.69 2.55
CA ASP A 268 23.00 4.79 2.59
C ASP A 268 23.09 3.91 1.34
N TYR A 269 21.96 3.44 0.83
CA TYR A 269 21.91 2.50 -0.27
C TYR A 269 22.06 3.14 -1.66
N LEU A 270 21.49 4.32 -1.86
CA LEU A 270 21.52 5.03 -3.15
C LEU A 270 22.55 6.18 -3.20
N GLY A 271 23.01 6.65 -2.04
CA GLY A 271 23.94 7.80 -1.94
C GLY A 271 25.42 7.41 -2.07
N GLN A 272 25.74 6.15 -2.44
CA GLN A 272 27.12 5.66 -2.59
C GLN A 272 27.73 6.02 -3.94
#